data_e82d5a3c8e1fc6cebc12c3a34fdd730a
#
_entry.id   e82d5a3c8e1fc6cebc12c3a34fdd730a
#
_cell.length_a   1.000
_cell.length_b   1.000
_cell.length_c   1.000
_cell.angle_alpha   90.00
_cell.angle_beta   90.00
_cell.angle_gamma   90.00
#
_symmetry.space_group_name_H-M   'P 1'
#
loop_
_entity.id
_entity.type
_entity.pdbx_description
1 polymer ?
#
loop_
_entity_poly.entity_id
_entity_poly.type
_entity_poly.pdbx_seq_one_letter_code
_entity_poly.pdbx_strand_id
1 'polypeptide(L)'
;MKEDIIKELKTVYDPEMPSVDVFNLGLIYDIDIKEDKVTITHTLTSMLCPMADQISKDIKEATERVAGEGNVKIILTHTPPFSRDMLSEEAKLILNM
;
A
#
# COMPACT_ATOMS: atom_id res chain seq x y z
N MET A 1 -8.55 13.04 6.64
CA MET A 1 -7.17 12.55 6.55
C MET A 1 -7.06 11.17 5.89
N LYS A 2 -7.87 10.20 6.31
CA LYS A 2 -7.80 8.85 5.74
C LYS A 2 -8.05 8.83 4.24
N GLU A 3 -9.04 9.56 3.77
CA GLU A 3 -9.34 9.63 2.34
C GLU A 3 -8.20 10.24 1.52
N ASP A 4 -7.53 11.24 2.08
CA ASP A 4 -6.38 11.86 1.42
C ASP A 4 -5.21 10.89 1.35
N ILE A 5 -5.01 10.10 2.39
CA ILE A 5 -3.97 9.07 2.42
C ILE A 5 -4.25 8.01 1.36
N ILE A 6 -5.48 7.54 1.27
CA ILE A 6 -5.89 6.57 0.25
C ILE A 6 -5.62 7.12 -1.16
N LYS A 7 -5.96 8.39 -1.38
CA LYS A 7 -5.74 9.04 -2.67
C LYS A 7 -4.27 9.05 -3.04
N GLU A 8 -3.40 9.34 -2.07
CA GLU A 8 -1.96 9.34 -2.31
C GLU A 8 -1.43 7.92 -2.52
N LEU A 9 -1.95 6.93 -1.78
CA LEU A 9 -1.55 5.55 -1.96
C LEU A 9 -1.91 5.01 -3.35
N LYS A 10 -2.94 5.55 -3.96
CA LYS A 10 -3.32 5.19 -5.34
C LYS A 10 -2.32 5.68 -6.39
N THR A 11 -1.31 6.43 -5.99
CA THR A 11 -0.21 6.84 -6.87
C THR A 11 1.01 5.93 -6.77
N VAL A 12 0.98 4.96 -5.87
CA VAL A 12 2.10 4.03 -5.64
C VAL A 12 1.83 2.72 -6.36
N TYR A 13 2.80 2.24 -7.12
CA TYR A 13 2.68 1.03 -7.92
C TYR A 13 3.78 0.03 -7.56
N ASP A 14 3.40 -1.25 -7.51
CA ASP A 14 4.36 -2.34 -7.35
C ASP A 14 5.07 -2.55 -8.70
N PRO A 15 6.41 -2.54 -8.75
CA PRO A 15 7.14 -2.75 -10.00
C PRO A 15 6.81 -4.07 -10.70
N GLU A 16 6.40 -5.09 -9.96
CA GLU A 16 6.03 -6.37 -10.54
C GLU A 16 4.62 -6.38 -11.12
N MET A 17 3.77 -5.44 -10.68
CA MET A 17 2.39 -5.31 -11.16
C MET A 17 2.07 -3.83 -11.38
N PRO A 18 2.73 -3.19 -12.37
CA PRO A 18 2.62 -1.73 -12.53
C PRO A 18 1.30 -1.23 -13.11
N SER A 19 0.41 -2.12 -13.49
CA SER A 19 -0.88 -1.73 -14.07
C SER A 19 -1.90 -1.28 -13.03
N VAL A 20 -1.69 -1.60 -11.74
CA VAL A 20 -2.62 -1.29 -10.66
C VAL A 20 -1.85 -0.79 -9.45
N ASP A 21 -2.38 0.24 -8.79
CA ASP A 21 -1.77 0.80 -7.60
C ASP A 21 -1.85 -0.17 -6.41
N VAL A 22 -1.01 0.05 -5.41
CA VAL A 22 -0.91 -0.84 -4.24
C VAL A 22 -2.22 -0.91 -3.45
N PHE A 23 -3.00 0.16 -3.42
CA PHE A 23 -4.27 0.16 -2.70
C PHE A 23 -5.28 -0.77 -3.36
N ASN A 24 -5.45 -0.68 -4.68
CA ASN A 24 -6.38 -1.53 -5.42
C ASN A 24 -5.89 -2.96 -5.53
N LEU A 25 -4.58 -3.20 -5.45
CA LEU A 25 -4.03 -4.56 -5.39
C LEU A 25 -4.36 -5.26 -4.08
N GLY A 26 -4.82 -4.52 -3.06
CA GLY A 26 -5.09 -5.10 -1.76
C GLY A 26 -3.86 -5.28 -0.90
N LEU A 27 -2.77 -4.59 -1.22
CA LEU A 27 -1.54 -4.66 -0.44
C LEU A 27 -1.60 -3.87 0.86
N ILE A 28 -2.50 -2.93 0.97
CA ILE A 28 -2.67 -2.12 2.18
C ILE A 28 -3.70 -2.81 3.07
N TYR A 29 -3.23 -3.36 4.19
CA TYR A 29 -4.09 -4.12 5.10
C TYR A 29 -4.76 -3.25 6.15
N ASP A 30 -4.08 -2.19 6.60
CA ASP A 30 -4.63 -1.32 7.62
C ASP A 30 -4.04 0.07 7.53
N ILE A 31 -4.86 1.07 7.84
CA ILE A 31 -4.46 2.46 7.95
C ILE A 31 -4.96 2.93 9.31
N ASP A 32 -4.06 3.01 10.29
CA ASP A 32 -4.39 3.43 11.64
C ASP A 32 -3.94 4.89 11.84
N ILE A 33 -4.88 5.73 12.20
CA ILE A 33 -4.62 7.16 12.41
C ILE A 33 -4.90 7.49 13.87
N LYS A 34 -3.86 7.94 14.58
CA LYS A 34 -3.97 8.37 15.97
C LYS A 34 -3.37 9.77 16.09
N GLU A 35 -4.21 10.74 16.42
CA GLU A 35 -3.80 12.14 16.46
C GLU A 35 -3.23 12.53 15.11
N ASP A 36 -1.96 12.95 15.07
CA ASP A 36 -1.30 13.34 13.83
C ASP A 36 -0.43 12.22 13.25
N LYS A 37 -0.43 11.04 13.87
CA LYS A 37 0.42 9.92 13.46
C LYS A 37 -0.37 8.86 12.73
N VAL A 38 0.24 8.31 11.69
CA VAL A 38 -0.38 7.30 10.83
C VAL A 38 0.50 6.05 10.80
N THR A 39 -0.12 4.89 10.98
CA THR A 39 0.55 3.60 10.84
C THR A 39 -0.08 2.87 9.66
N ILE A 40 0.73 2.51 8.68
CA ILE A 40 0.29 1.75 7.51
C ILE A 40 0.82 0.32 7.61
N THR A 41 -0.08 -0.66 7.59
CA THR A 41 0.29 -2.07 7.55
C THR A 41 0.04 -2.56 6.12
N HIS A 42 1.08 -3.09 5.49
CA HIS A 42 0.97 -3.56 4.12
C HIS A 42 1.68 -4.88 3.90
N THR A 43 1.40 -5.52 2.78
CA THR A 43 2.11 -6.72 2.33
C THR A 43 2.67 -6.48 0.93
N LEU A 44 3.26 -7.52 0.35
CA LEU A 44 3.81 -7.51 -0.99
C LEU A 44 3.21 -8.65 -1.80
N THR A 45 3.27 -8.53 -3.14
CA THR A 45 2.77 -9.59 -4.04
C THR A 45 3.63 -10.85 -3.96
N SER A 46 4.88 -10.74 -3.53
CA SER A 46 5.79 -11.85 -3.37
C SER A 46 6.63 -11.66 -2.12
N MET A 47 6.80 -12.74 -1.35
CA MET A 47 7.66 -12.73 -0.16
C MET A 47 9.13 -12.53 -0.51
N LEU A 48 9.50 -12.80 -1.76
CA LEU A 48 10.88 -12.68 -2.24
C LEU A 48 11.07 -11.45 -3.12
N CYS A 49 10.19 -10.46 -3.00
CA CYS A 49 10.26 -9.25 -3.81
C CYS A 49 11.54 -8.45 -3.48
N PRO A 50 12.47 -8.30 -4.44
CA PRO A 50 13.71 -7.55 -4.18
C PRO A 50 13.49 -6.06 -4.04
N MET A 51 12.29 -5.57 -4.39
CA MET A 51 11.93 -4.15 -4.31
C MET A 51 11.12 -3.82 -3.07
N ALA A 52 11.13 -4.71 -2.06
CA ALA A 52 10.35 -4.51 -0.84
C ALA A 52 10.63 -3.16 -0.17
N ASP A 53 11.90 -2.81 -0.03
CA ASP A 53 12.30 -1.56 0.62
C ASP A 53 11.82 -0.35 -0.18
N GLN A 54 11.86 -0.43 -1.50
CA GLN A 54 11.42 0.66 -2.37
C GLN A 54 9.91 0.86 -2.24
N ILE A 55 9.13 -0.22 -2.24
CA ILE A 55 7.68 -0.14 -2.11
C ILE A 55 7.30 0.45 -0.76
N SER A 56 7.92 -0.01 0.33
CA SER A 56 7.67 0.52 1.67
C SER A 56 8.02 2.01 1.74
N LYS A 57 9.12 2.41 1.13
CA LYS A 57 9.54 3.81 1.08
C LYS A 57 8.53 4.65 0.29
N ASP A 58 8.07 4.15 -0.84
CA ASP A 58 7.10 4.88 -1.67
C ASP A 58 5.77 5.06 -0.94
N ILE A 59 5.31 4.03 -0.23
CA ILE A 59 4.10 4.11 0.59
C ILE A 59 4.28 5.14 1.70
N LYS A 60 5.44 5.12 2.37
CA LYS A 60 5.74 6.07 3.43
C LYS A 60 5.74 7.50 2.91
N GLU A 61 6.43 7.76 1.80
CA GLU A 61 6.50 9.09 1.20
C GLU A 61 5.12 9.60 0.79
N ALA A 62 4.31 8.74 0.18
CA ALA A 62 2.96 9.10 -0.22
C ALA A 62 2.12 9.50 1.00
N THR A 63 2.21 8.73 2.09
CA THR A 63 1.47 9.01 3.31
C THR A 63 1.99 10.27 4.00
N GLU A 64 3.30 10.50 3.97
CA GLU A 64 3.89 11.70 4.57
C GLU A 64 3.46 12.99 3.88
N ARG A 65 3.08 12.92 2.60
CA ARG A 65 2.54 14.10 1.90
C ARG A 65 1.24 14.61 2.54
N VAL A 66 0.53 13.73 3.24
CA VAL A 66 -0.71 14.08 3.93
C VAL A 66 -0.47 14.31 5.43
N ALA A 67 0.22 13.37 6.07
CA ALA A 67 0.39 13.36 7.54
C ALA A 67 1.58 14.18 8.04
N GLY A 68 2.53 14.48 7.16
CA GLY A 68 3.75 15.19 7.51
C GLY A 68 4.93 14.26 7.75
N GLU A 69 6.13 14.76 7.45
CA GLU A 69 7.35 13.99 7.60
C GLU A 69 7.56 13.61 9.06
N GLY A 70 7.92 12.35 9.30
CA GLY A 70 8.16 11.83 10.63
C GLY A 70 6.92 11.35 11.37
N ASN A 71 5.73 11.52 10.79
CA ASN A 71 4.47 11.12 11.42
C ASN A 71 3.93 9.79 10.89
N VAL A 72 4.71 9.09 10.07
CA VAL A 72 4.26 7.85 9.44
C VAL A 72 5.14 6.67 9.86
N LYS A 73 4.50 5.58 10.24
CA LYS A 73 5.16 4.31 10.53
C LYS A 73 4.65 3.28 9.53
N ILE A 74 5.57 2.52 8.94
CA ILE A 74 5.23 1.47 8.00
C ILE A 74 5.52 0.11 8.62
N ILE A 75 4.55 -0.80 8.54
CA ILE A 75 4.68 -2.17 9.03
C ILE A 75 4.49 -3.10 7.84
N LEU A 76 5.53 -3.88 7.52
CA LEU A 76 5.44 -4.91 6.48
C LEU A 76 5.08 -6.22 7.12
N THR A 77 4.06 -6.89 6.59
CA THR A 77 3.64 -8.20 7.07
C THR A 77 3.36 -9.14 5.90
N HIS A 78 3.55 -10.43 6.13
CA HIS A 78 3.20 -11.47 5.17
C HIS A 78 2.05 -12.34 5.69
N THR A 79 1.37 -11.90 6.74
CA THR A 79 0.28 -12.62 7.36
C THR A 79 -0.95 -11.73 7.48
N PRO A 80 -2.06 -12.04 6.78
CA PRO A 80 -2.20 -13.14 5.81
C PRO A 80 -1.41 -12.86 4.53
N PRO A 81 -1.02 -13.89 3.77
CA PRO A 81 -0.30 -13.67 2.52
C PRO A 81 -1.21 -13.07 1.46
N PHE A 82 -0.60 -12.34 0.53
CA PHE A 82 -1.34 -11.75 -0.58
C PHE A 82 -2.06 -12.84 -1.40
N SER A 83 -3.30 -12.57 -1.79
CA SER A 83 -4.07 -13.44 -2.68
C SER A 83 -4.89 -12.60 -3.64
N ARG A 84 -5.35 -13.24 -4.73
CA ARG A 84 -6.18 -12.58 -5.73
C ARG A 84 -7.51 -12.09 -5.17
N ASP A 85 -8.00 -12.72 -4.11
CA ASP A 85 -9.25 -12.32 -3.47
C ASP A 85 -9.17 -10.94 -2.81
N MET A 86 -7.95 -10.46 -2.57
CA MET A 86 -7.71 -9.14 -1.97
C MET A 86 -7.77 -8.00 -2.96
N LEU A 87 -7.77 -8.30 -4.28
CA LEU A 87 -7.86 -7.29 -5.32
C LEU A 87 -9.22 -6.62 -5.30
N SER A 88 -9.24 -5.32 -5.59
CA SER A 88 -10.50 -4.61 -5.81
C SER A 88 -11.12 -5.11 -7.11
N GLU A 89 -12.43 -4.86 -7.30
CA GLU A 89 -13.08 -5.23 -8.55
C GLU A 89 -12.45 -4.54 -9.74
N GLU A 90 -12.07 -3.27 -9.57
CA GLU A 90 -11.39 -2.50 -10.60
C GLU A 90 -10.07 -3.16 -10.98
N ALA A 91 -9.29 -3.58 -9.98
CA ALA A 91 -8.02 -4.24 -10.23
C ALA A 91 -8.20 -5.57 -10.94
N LYS A 92 -9.21 -6.35 -10.58
CA LYS A 92 -9.51 -7.62 -11.24
C LYS A 92 -9.84 -7.42 -12.71
N LEU A 93 -10.58 -6.37 -13.03
CA LEU A 93 -10.92 -6.04 -14.41
C LEU A 93 -9.67 -5.63 -15.22
N ILE A 94 -8.82 -4.80 -14.63
CA ILE A 94 -7.59 -4.34 -15.29
C ILE A 94 -6.65 -5.50 -15.56
N LEU A 95 -6.48 -6.39 -14.58
CA LEU A 95 -5.57 -7.52 -14.68
C LEU A 95 -6.19 -8.74 -15.33
N ASN A 96 -7.47 -8.67 -15.65
CA ASN A 96 -8.22 -9.75 -16.28
C ASN A 96 -8.19 -11.03 -15.45
N MET A 97 -8.41 -10.88 -14.15
CA MET A 97 -8.44 -12.00 -13.21
C MET A 97 -9.85 -12.35 -12.76
#